data_7255ce2142f2e534e1b225984cd708c9
#
_entry.id   7255ce2142f2e534e1b225984cd708c9
#
_cell.length_a   1.000
_cell.length_b   1.000
_cell.length_c   1.000
_cell.angle_alpha   90.00
_cell.angle_beta   90.00
_cell.angle_gamma   90.00
#
_symmetry.space_group_name_H-M   'P 1'
#
loop_
_entity.id
_entity.type
_entity.pdbx_description
1 polymer ?
#
loop_
_entity_poly.entity_id
_entity_poly.type
_entity_poly.pdbx_seq_one_letter_code
_entity_poly.pdbx_strand_id
1 'polypeptide(L)'
;MYNYLGESMKYRLYKIVKCVGTPLFKLIFRPTIIGKENIPLDGRVIICGKHTSNLDAAFMISVPDRIVHTLAKKELFNSKIGNAFFRSMGCISVNRSIHDENAKSEAINVLNNEGAIALFPEGTVNKTDKIILPFKYGAVSFASKTHSPIVPFVITGKYKLFRKSITIEYGKAYYVGDDLEKENEKLQNTIINMLKRKEKDGK
;
A
#
# COMPACT_ATOMS: atom_id res chain seq x y z
N MET A 1 -24.90 -5.38 -12.58
CA MET A 1 -25.16 -3.96 -12.29
C MET A 1 -24.65 -3.69 -10.88
N TYR A 2 -23.41 -3.24 -10.74
CA TYR A 2 -22.73 -3.02 -9.45
C TYR A 2 -23.49 -1.95 -8.66
N ASN A 3 -23.68 -2.18 -7.36
CA ASN A 3 -24.47 -1.32 -6.47
C ASN A 3 -23.64 -0.07 -6.08
N TYR A 4 -23.45 0.82 -7.05
CA TYR A 4 -22.68 2.08 -6.92
C TYR A 4 -23.14 2.95 -5.73
N LEU A 5 -24.41 2.86 -5.35
CA LEU A 5 -24.98 3.62 -4.24
C LEU A 5 -24.56 3.04 -2.87
N GLY A 6 -24.49 1.71 -2.73
CA GLY A 6 -24.07 1.07 -1.48
C GLY A 6 -22.58 1.26 -1.18
N GLU A 7 -21.72 1.15 -2.20
CA GLU A 7 -20.29 1.43 -2.04
C GLU A 7 -20.00 2.91 -1.77
N SER A 8 -20.75 3.81 -2.39
CA SER A 8 -20.61 5.25 -2.17
C SER A 8 -20.85 5.64 -0.70
N MET A 9 -21.81 5.00 -0.02
CA MET A 9 -22.08 5.26 1.41
C MET A 9 -21.03 4.62 2.32
N LYS A 10 -20.56 3.41 2.01
CA LYS A 10 -19.59 2.65 2.80
C LYS A 10 -18.26 3.40 2.98
N TYR A 11 -17.81 4.14 1.95
CA TYR A 11 -16.53 4.84 1.95
C TYR A 11 -16.66 6.38 2.00
N ARG A 12 -17.77 6.92 2.53
CA ARG A 12 -17.95 8.38 2.68
C ARG A 12 -16.81 9.02 3.47
N LEU A 13 -16.46 8.43 4.62
CA LEU A 13 -15.38 8.95 5.47
C LEU A 13 -14.04 8.87 4.71
N TYR A 14 -13.77 7.79 4.00
CA TYR A 14 -12.57 7.68 3.15
C TYR A 14 -12.48 8.85 2.16
N LYS A 15 -13.58 9.15 1.45
CA LYS A 15 -13.62 10.23 0.47
C LYS A 15 -13.42 11.61 1.12
N ILE A 16 -14.04 11.85 2.28
CA ILE A 16 -13.86 13.09 3.04
C ILE A 16 -12.41 13.24 3.51
N VAL A 17 -11.87 12.20 4.17
CA VAL A 17 -10.48 12.21 4.66
C VAL A 17 -9.50 12.38 3.50
N LYS A 18 -9.76 11.76 2.36
CA LYS A 18 -8.94 11.92 1.17
C LYS A 18 -9.04 13.33 0.59
N CYS A 19 -10.25 13.89 0.48
CA CYS A 19 -10.48 15.22 -0.09
C CYS A 19 -9.81 16.34 0.74
N VAL A 20 -9.91 16.25 2.07
CA VAL A 20 -9.35 17.26 2.99
C VAL A 20 -7.92 16.91 3.40
N GLY A 21 -7.68 15.65 3.76
CA GLY A 21 -6.39 15.19 4.28
C GLY A 21 -5.30 15.16 3.23
N THR A 22 -5.61 14.82 1.98
CA THR A 22 -4.58 14.77 0.92
C THR A 22 -3.95 16.15 0.62
N PRO A 23 -4.72 17.23 0.40
CA PRO A 23 -4.13 18.56 0.22
C PRO A 23 -3.31 19.01 1.43
N LEU A 24 -3.83 18.80 2.65
CA LEU A 24 -3.13 19.14 3.89
C LEU A 24 -1.83 18.36 4.03
N PHE A 25 -1.85 17.06 3.76
CA PHE A 25 -0.69 16.19 3.82
C PHE A 25 0.37 16.58 2.77
N LYS A 26 -0.08 16.91 1.54
CA LYS A 26 0.80 17.43 0.48
C LYS A 26 1.40 18.79 0.84
N LEU A 27 0.64 19.66 1.47
CA LEU A 27 1.12 20.97 1.94
C LEU A 27 2.20 20.81 3.02
N ILE A 28 1.97 19.91 3.99
CA ILE A 28 2.87 19.69 5.13
C ILE A 28 4.17 19.01 4.68
N PHE A 29 4.08 17.92 3.92
CA PHE A 29 5.26 17.11 3.59
C PHE A 29 5.83 17.40 2.20
N ARG A 30 5.10 18.09 1.34
CA ARG A 30 5.50 18.49 -0.03
C ARG A 30 6.19 17.37 -0.81
N PRO A 31 5.59 16.14 -0.90
CA PRO A 31 6.25 15.00 -1.50
C PRO A 31 6.46 15.20 -3.00
N THR A 32 7.58 14.71 -3.51
CA THR A 32 7.76 14.47 -4.95
C THR A 32 7.14 13.11 -5.26
N ILE A 33 6.22 13.06 -6.23
CA ILE A 33 5.52 11.83 -6.63
C ILE A 33 5.94 11.52 -8.06
N ILE A 34 6.43 10.30 -8.30
CA ILE A 34 6.93 9.80 -9.59
C ILE A 34 6.20 8.50 -9.93
N GLY A 35 5.79 8.34 -11.19
CA GLY A 35 5.18 7.10 -11.66
C GLY A 35 3.76 6.85 -11.13
N LYS A 36 3.04 7.89 -10.69
CA LYS A 36 1.65 7.75 -10.23
C LYS A 36 0.76 7.11 -11.30
N GLU A 37 1.03 7.41 -12.55
CA GLU A 37 0.36 6.87 -13.74
C GLU A 37 0.51 5.36 -13.90
N ASN A 38 1.48 4.74 -13.22
CA ASN A 38 1.65 3.29 -13.19
C ASN A 38 0.61 2.57 -12.31
N ILE A 39 -0.16 3.32 -11.51
CA ILE A 39 -1.25 2.77 -10.70
C ILE A 39 -2.51 2.73 -11.57
N PRO A 40 -3.04 1.53 -11.91
CA PRO A 40 -4.29 1.44 -12.66
C PRO A 40 -5.43 2.17 -11.95
N LEU A 41 -6.21 2.96 -12.69
CA LEU A 41 -7.39 3.65 -12.14
C LEU A 41 -8.52 2.67 -11.80
N ASP A 42 -8.64 1.60 -12.59
CA ASP A 42 -9.66 0.58 -12.49
C ASP A 42 -9.02 -0.81 -12.44
N GLY A 43 -9.82 -1.84 -12.16
CA GLY A 43 -9.38 -3.21 -12.07
C GLY A 43 -8.61 -3.51 -10.77
N ARG A 44 -8.33 -4.78 -10.57
CA ARG A 44 -7.59 -5.27 -9.42
C ARG A 44 -6.12 -4.86 -9.46
N VAL A 45 -5.56 -4.48 -8.33
CA VAL A 45 -4.13 -4.13 -8.23
C VAL A 45 -3.62 -4.27 -6.81
N ILE A 46 -2.37 -4.68 -6.68
CA ILE A 46 -1.63 -4.76 -5.43
C ILE A 46 -0.51 -3.74 -5.45
N ILE A 47 -0.56 -2.78 -4.53
CA ILE A 47 0.48 -1.76 -4.37
C ILE A 47 1.35 -2.20 -3.18
N CYS A 48 2.63 -2.46 -3.39
CA CYS A 48 3.48 -2.91 -2.30
C CYS A 48 4.90 -2.36 -2.36
N GLY A 49 5.50 -2.17 -1.19
CA GLY A 49 6.84 -1.61 -1.10
C GLY A 49 7.42 -1.63 0.31
N LYS A 50 8.59 -1.02 0.46
CA LYS A 50 9.30 -0.90 1.74
C LYS A 50 8.51 -0.07 2.74
N HIS A 51 8.53 -0.49 4.01
CA HIS A 51 7.90 0.23 5.13
C HIS A 51 8.94 0.96 5.97
N THR A 52 8.94 2.29 5.89
CA THR A 52 9.93 3.14 6.57
C THR A 52 9.34 3.91 7.76
N SER A 53 8.04 4.18 7.72
CA SER A 53 7.35 5.00 8.73
C SER A 53 5.87 4.66 8.80
N ASN A 54 5.25 4.84 9.96
CA ASN A 54 3.78 4.74 10.10
C ASN A 54 3.04 5.72 9.18
N LEU A 55 3.69 6.81 8.76
CA LEU A 55 3.12 7.79 7.81
C LEU A 55 3.02 7.24 6.37
N ASP A 56 3.74 6.16 6.04
CA ASP A 56 3.71 5.57 4.70
C ASP A 56 2.28 5.14 4.30
N ALA A 57 1.48 4.66 5.26
CA ALA A 57 0.09 4.29 5.02
C ALA A 57 -0.76 5.48 4.55
N ALA A 58 -0.48 6.70 5.05
CA ALA A 58 -1.18 7.90 4.61
C ALA A 58 -0.89 8.23 3.14
N PHE A 59 0.32 7.96 2.64
CA PHE A 59 0.64 8.10 1.22
C PHE A 59 -0.09 7.07 0.36
N MET A 60 -0.26 5.84 0.86
CA MET A 60 -1.00 4.79 0.15
C MET A 60 -2.48 5.14 -0.05
N ILE A 61 -3.03 5.96 0.84
CA ILE A 61 -4.40 6.48 0.73
C ILE A 61 -4.46 7.75 -0.12
N SER A 62 -3.47 8.64 0.04
CA SER A 62 -3.48 10.00 -0.51
C SER A 62 -3.10 10.10 -1.98
N VAL A 63 -2.18 9.25 -2.45
CA VAL A 63 -1.59 9.39 -3.80
C VAL A 63 -2.44 8.75 -4.89
N PRO A 64 -2.90 7.49 -4.78
CA PRO A 64 -3.72 6.87 -5.82
C PRO A 64 -5.06 7.59 -6.02
N ASP A 65 -5.55 7.71 -7.25
CA ASP A 65 -6.85 8.36 -7.54
C ASP A 65 -8.05 7.42 -7.37
N ARG A 66 -7.88 6.34 -6.64
CA ARG A 66 -8.89 5.33 -6.34
C ARG A 66 -8.90 4.99 -4.86
N ILE A 67 -9.90 4.21 -4.43
CA ILE A 67 -9.94 3.64 -3.08
C ILE A 67 -8.89 2.54 -2.99
N VAL A 68 -8.06 2.59 -1.97
CA VAL A 68 -7.02 1.59 -1.69
C VAL A 68 -7.23 1.04 -0.29
N HIS A 69 -7.40 -0.28 -0.19
CA HIS A 69 -7.56 -1.01 1.06
C HIS A 69 -6.18 -1.36 1.62
N THR A 70 -5.84 -0.81 2.78
CA THR A 70 -4.55 -1.08 3.41
C THR A 70 -4.67 -2.18 4.46
N LEU A 71 -3.68 -3.09 4.52
CA LEU A 71 -3.60 -4.07 5.59
C LEU A 71 -3.04 -3.40 6.85
N ALA A 72 -3.86 -3.31 7.88
CA ALA A 72 -3.56 -2.61 9.12
C ALA A 72 -3.52 -3.56 10.32
N LYS A 73 -2.66 -3.26 11.30
CA LYS A 73 -2.44 -4.07 12.49
C LYS A 73 -3.72 -4.23 13.31
N LYS A 74 -4.07 -5.46 13.74
CA LYS A 74 -5.29 -5.80 14.47
C LYS A 74 -5.52 -4.92 15.70
N GLU A 75 -4.46 -4.54 16.40
CA GLU A 75 -4.54 -3.73 17.62
C GLU A 75 -5.13 -2.33 17.39
N LEU A 76 -5.08 -1.81 16.15
CA LEU A 76 -5.72 -0.55 15.80
C LEU A 76 -7.26 -0.63 15.83
N PHE A 77 -7.80 -1.83 15.78
CA PHE A 77 -9.25 -2.11 15.78
C PHE A 77 -9.81 -2.48 17.17
N ASN A 78 -8.96 -2.52 18.22
CA ASN A 78 -9.39 -2.96 19.56
C ASN A 78 -10.37 -1.98 20.23
N SER A 79 -10.29 -0.68 19.95
CA SER A 79 -11.26 0.28 20.47
C SER A 79 -12.46 0.44 19.52
N LYS A 80 -13.64 0.74 20.05
CA LYS A 80 -14.84 0.98 19.23
C LYS A 80 -14.61 2.11 18.21
N ILE A 81 -13.96 3.18 18.62
CA ILE A 81 -13.66 4.35 17.74
C ILE A 81 -12.62 3.95 16.69
N GLY A 82 -11.54 3.28 17.08
CA GLY A 82 -10.52 2.81 16.14
C GLY A 82 -11.10 1.84 15.13
N ASN A 83 -11.89 0.87 15.58
CA ASN A 83 -12.54 -0.09 14.67
C ASN A 83 -13.45 0.63 13.66
N ALA A 84 -14.33 1.52 14.13
CA ALA A 84 -15.21 2.30 13.25
C ALA A 84 -14.40 3.14 12.23
N PHE A 85 -13.34 3.81 12.69
CA PHE A 85 -12.49 4.64 11.84
C PHE A 85 -11.75 3.80 10.79
N PHE A 86 -10.97 2.79 11.20
CA PHE A 86 -10.15 2.01 10.25
C PHE A 86 -11.02 1.19 9.28
N ARG A 87 -12.19 0.68 9.72
CA ARG A 87 -13.15 0.02 8.82
C ARG A 87 -13.74 1.00 7.80
N SER A 88 -14.12 2.19 8.20
CA SER A 88 -14.63 3.21 7.26
C SER A 88 -13.56 3.78 6.32
N MET A 89 -12.28 3.65 6.70
CA MET A 89 -11.14 3.90 5.83
C MET A 89 -10.81 2.72 4.92
N GLY A 90 -11.61 1.65 4.92
CA GLY A 90 -11.40 0.47 4.09
C GLY A 90 -10.18 -0.37 4.52
N CYS A 91 -9.69 -0.20 5.73
CA CYS A 91 -8.55 -0.97 6.22
C CYS A 91 -8.96 -2.41 6.55
N ILE A 92 -8.13 -3.36 6.14
CA ILE A 92 -8.24 -4.78 6.44
C ILE A 92 -7.43 -5.05 7.72
N SER A 93 -8.13 -5.57 8.76
CA SER A 93 -7.47 -5.92 10.02
C SER A 93 -6.63 -7.18 9.86
N VAL A 94 -5.35 -7.14 10.22
CA VAL A 94 -4.48 -8.32 10.13
C VAL A 94 -3.78 -8.60 11.45
N ASN A 95 -3.91 -9.84 11.93
CA ASN A 95 -3.11 -10.37 13.02
C ASN A 95 -1.78 -10.89 12.46
N ARG A 96 -0.70 -10.15 12.72
CA ARG A 96 0.63 -10.46 12.15
C ARG A 96 1.36 -11.61 12.85
N SER A 97 0.83 -12.07 14.01
CA SER A 97 1.43 -13.14 14.83
C SER A 97 0.99 -14.53 14.40
N ILE A 98 -0.07 -14.63 13.58
CA ILE A 98 -0.62 -15.90 13.10
C ILE A 98 -0.84 -15.84 11.60
N HIS A 99 -1.14 -16.99 11.01
CA HIS A 99 -1.66 -17.06 9.64
C HIS A 99 -3.13 -16.66 9.64
N ASP A 100 -3.41 -15.39 9.34
CA ASP A 100 -4.75 -14.80 9.46
C ASP A 100 -5.57 -15.05 8.18
N GLU A 101 -6.31 -16.16 8.16
CA GLU A 101 -7.15 -16.53 7.01
C GLU A 101 -8.31 -15.56 6.78
N ASN A 102 -8.79 -14.87 7.81
CA ASN A 102 -9.85 -13.87 7.65
C ASN A 102 -9.32 -12.63 6.90
N ALA A 103 -8.16 -12.13 7.30
CA ALA A 103 -7.50 -11.02 6.61
C ALA A 103 -7.17 -11.37 5.15
N LYS A 104 -6.71 -12.60 4.92
CA LYS A 104 -6.43 -13.12 3.58
C LYS A 104 -7.68 -13.20 2.71
N SER A 105 -8.76 -13.76 3.25
CA SER A 105 -10.04 -13.84 2.54
C SER A 105 -10.61 -12.47 2.23
N GLU A 106 -10.53 -11.51 3.16
CA GLU A 106 -10.97 -10.12 2.96
C GLU A 106 -10.15 -9.44 1.85
N ALA A 107 -8.82 -9.61 1.83
CA ALA A 107 -7.95 -9.07 0.78
C ALA A 107 -8.24 -9.67 -0.60
N ILE A 108 -8.41 -10.99 -0.68
CA ILE A 108 -8.78 -11.68 -1.92
C ILE A 108 -10.16 -11.21 -2.42
N ASN A 109 -11.12 -11.04 -1.51
CA ASN A 109 -12.45 -10.55 -1.87
C ASN A 109 -12.39 -9.13 -2.45
N VAL A 110 -11.58 -8.24 -1.89
CA VAL A 110 -11.35 -6.89 -2.45
C VAL A 110 -10.82 -6.98 -3.88
N LEU A 111 -9.81 -7.81 -4.12
CA LEU A 111 -9.20 -7.97 -5.44
C LEU A 111 -10.16 -8.62 -6.44
N ASN A 112 -10.92 -9.64 -6.05
CA ASN A 112 -11.93 -10.28 -6.90
C ASN A 112 -13.08 -9.34 -7.27
N ASN A 113 -13.30 -8.29 -6.48
CA ASN A 113 -14.23 -7.22 -6.78
C ASN A 113 -13.55 -6.01 -7.45
N GLU A 114 -12.47 -6.25 -8.20
CA GLU A 114 -11.73 -5.24 -8.96
C GLU A 114 -11.20 -4.08 -8.10
N GLY A 115 -11.00 -4.33 -6.80
CA GLY A 115 -10.47 -3.35 -5.85
C GLY A 115 -8.94 -3.28 -5.85
N ALA A 116 -8.42 -2.28 -5.15
CA ALA A 116 -6.99 -2.12 -4.92
C ALA A 116 -6.64 -2.40 -3.46
N ILE A 117 -5.56 -3.15 -3.22
CA ILE A 117 -4.98 -3.30 -1.89
C ILE A 117 -3.59 -2.70 -1.84
N ALA A 118 -3.21 -2.19 -0.66
CA ALA A 118 -1.83 -1.81 -0.39
C ALA A 118 -1.30 -2.54 0.84
N LEU A 119 -0.09 -3.04 0.73
CA LEU A 119 0.57 -3.74 1.83
C LEU A 119 2.08 -3.51 1.83
N PHE A 120 2.66 -3.72 3.00
CA PHE A 120 4.10 -3.71 3.21
C PHE A 120 4.55 -5.15 3.45
N PRO A 121 5.21 -5.80 2.46
CA PRO A 121 5.53 -7.23 2.56
C PRO A 121 6.54 -7.55 3.68
N GLU A 122 7.28 -6.56 4.19
CA GLU A 122 8.11 -6.68 5.39
C GLU A 122 7.28 -7.01 6.65
N GLY A 123 5.99 -6.69 6.66
CA GLY A 123 5.07 -6.92 7.77
C GLY A 123 5.29 -6.02 8.98
N THR A 124 6.32 -5.18 8.98
CA THR A 124 6.65 -4.21 10.04
C THR A 124 7.43 -3.04 9.47
N VAL A 125 7.49 -1.94 10.22
CA VAL A 125 8.37 -0.81 9.88
C VAL A 125 9.83 -1.24 10.02
N ASN A 126 10.61 -1.06 8.97
CA ASN A 126 12.05 -1.34 9.00
C ASN A 126 12.77 -0.23 9.78
N LYS A 127 13.19 -0.55 11.00
CA LYS A 127 13.99 0.32 11.89
C LYS A 127 15.47 -0.06 11.92
N THR A 128 15.91 -0.93 11.01
CA THR A 128 17.28 -1.40 10.92
C THR A 128 18.05 -0.70 9.80
N ASP A 129 19.36 -0.87 9.77
CA ASP A 129 20.22 -0.35 8.68
C ASP A 129 20.14 -1.19 7.39
N LYS A 130 19.37 -2.28 7.39
CA LYS A 130 19.16 -3.09 6.19
C LYS A 130 18.32 -2.30 5.16
N ILE A 131 18.68 -2.41 3.88
CA ILE A 131 17.94 -1.77 2.79
C ILE A 131 16.47 -2.18 2.83
N ILE A 132 16.19 -3.47 2.99
CA ILE A 132 14.85 -4.06 3.21
C ILE A 132 14.95 -5.20 4.24
N LEU A 133 13.82 -5.51 4.89
CA LEU A 133 13.66 -6.76 5.63
C LEU A 133 13.18 -7.88 4.68
N PRO A 134 13.33 -9.18 5.06
CA PRO A 134 12.78 -10.27 4.27
C PRO A 134 11.28 -10.10 4.02
N PHE A 135 10.85 -10.30 2.78
CA PHE A 135 9.44 -10.18 2.40
C PHE A 135 8.68 -11.45 2.74
N LYS A 136 7.50 -11.27 3.32
CA LYS A 136 6.49 -12.32 3.43
C LYS A 136 5.83 -12.52 2.07
N TYR A 137 5.36 -13.73 1.80
CA TYR A 137 4.77 -14.11 0.51
C TYR A 137 3.37 -13.51 0.24
N GLY A 138 2.82 -12.70 1.14
CA GLY A 138 1.46 -12.17 1.03
C GLY A 138 1.19 -11.45 -0.30
N ALA A 139 2.08 -10.56 -0.74
CA ALA A 139 1.90 -9.81 -1.99
C ALA A 139 1.83 -10.73 -3.21
N VAL A 140 2.81 -11.60 -3.39
CA VAL A 140 2.87 -12.52 -4.54
C VAL A 140 1.79 -13.61 -4.48
N SER A 141 1.43 -14.07 -3.27
CA SER A 141 0.34 -15.03 -3.08
C SER A 141 -1.03 -14.44 -3.45
N PHE A 142 -1.31 -13.20 -3.06
CA PHE A 142 -2.54 -12.52 -3.49
C PHE A 142 -2.54 -12.30 -5.00
N ALA A 143 -1.43 -11.84 -5.56
CA ALA A 143 -1.28 -11.57 -6.99
C ALA A 143 -1.53 -12.84 -7.85
N SER A 144 -0.90 -13.95 -7.49
CA SER A 144 -1.08 -15.23 -8.17
C SER A 144 -2.54 -15.72 -8.09
N LYS A 145 -3.12 -15.74 -6.88
CA LYS A 145 -4.49 -16.24 -6.66
C LYS A 145 -5.59 -15.45 -7.35
N THR A 146 -5.38 -14.16 -7.54
CA THR A 146 -6.41 -13.24 -8.09
C THR A 146 -6.04 -12.72 -9.48
N HIS A 147 -4.93 -13.15 -10.05
CA HIS A 147 -4.37 -12.58 -11.29
C HIS A 147 -4.31 -11.05 -11.25
N SER A 148 -3.88 -10.51 -10.10
CA SER A 148 -3.73 -9.06 -9.90
C SER A 148 -2.32 -8.61 -10.24
N PRO A 149 -2.13 -7.50 -10.98
CA PRO A 149 -0.80 -6.95 -11.16
C PRO A 149 -0.27 -6.35 -9.84
N ILE A 150 1.05 -6.40 -9.68
CA ILE A 150 1.78 -5.74 -8.59
C ILE A 150 2.36 -4.43 -9.11
N VAL A 151 2.10 -3.34 -8.41
CA VAL A 151 2.79 -2.05 -8.57
C VAL A 151 3.76 -1.89 -7.39
N PRO A 152 5.07 -2.08 -7.61
CA PRO A 152 6.06 -1.84 -6.57
C PRO A 152 6.21 -0.35 -6.31
N PHE A 153 6.47 0.04 -5.07
CA PHE A 153 6.78 1.43 -4.74
C PHE A 153 7.92 1.55 -3.75
N VAL A 154 8.55 2.71 -3.72
CA VAL A 154 9.55 3.09 -2.72
C VAL A 154 9.27 4.49 -2.20
N ILE A 155 9.57 4.68 -0.92
CA ILE A 155 9.58 6.00 -0.28
C ILE A 155 11.02 6.26 0.16
N THR A 156 11.59 7.39 -0.28
CA THR A 156 12.95 7.80 0.05
C THR A 156 12.96 9.19 0.69
N GLY A 157 14.03 9.50 1.41
CA GLY A 157 14.14 10.75 2.15
C GLY A 157 13.63 10.65 3.59
N LYS A 158 13.39 11.79 4.22
CA LYS A 158 12.95 11.89 5.63
C LYS A 158 11.71 12.77 5.73
N TYR A 159 10.76 12.38 6.57
CA TYR A 159 9.57 13.18 6.86
C TYR A 159 9.96 14.47 7.60
N LYS A 160 10.06 15.58 6.87
CA LYS A 160 10.32 16.92 7.41
C LYS A 160 9.14 17.83 7.08
N LEU A 161 8.63 18.53 8.08
CA LEU A 161 7.50 19.44 7.93
C LEU A 161 7.88 20.61 6.99
N PHE A 162 6.98 20.93 6.08
CA PHE A 162 7.06 22.05 5.13
C PHE A 162 8.29 22.03 4.20
N ARG A 163 8.92 20.86 4.00
CA ARG A 163 10.08 20.68 3.13
C ARG A 163 9.85 19.60 2.08
N LYS A 164 10.41 19.81 0.88
CA LYS A 164 10.52 18.78 -0.17
C LYS A 164 11.62 17.78 0.20
N SER A 165 11.33 16.84 1.07
CA SER A 165 12.33 15.92 1.61
C SER A 165 11.93 14.46 1.46
N ILE A 166 10.78 14.19 0.85
CA ILE A 166 10.24 12.85 0.58
C ILE A 166 9.98 12.70 -0.92
N THR A 167 10.41 11.59 -1.45
CA THR A 167 10.06 11.14 -2.79
C THR A 167 9.35 9.80 -2.69
N ILE A 168 8.21 9.70 -3.38
CA ILE A 168 7.46 8.46 -3.56
C ILE A 168 7.55 8.10 -5.03
N GLU A 169 8.04 6.92 -5.33
CA GLU A 169 8.13 6.42 -6.71
C GLU A 169 7.37 5.10 -6.84
N TYR A 170 6.47 5.05 -7.83
CA TYR A 170 5.76 3.84 -8.24
C TYR A 170 6.41 3.25 -9.48
N GLY A 171 6.81 1.99 -9.41
CA GLY A 171 7.33 1.24 -10.55
C GLY A 171 6.21 0.80 -11.49
N LYS A 172 6.57 0.24 -12.64
CA LYS A 172 5.60 -0.31 -13.59
C LYS A 172 4.87 -1.51 -13.01
N ALA A 173 3.58 -1.60 -13.30
CA ALA A 173 2.76 -2.76 -12.95
C ALA A 173 3.26 -4.01 -13.69
N TYR A 174 3.26 -5.17 -13.02
CA TYR A 174 3.59 -6.45 -13.63
C TYR A 174 2.78 -7.59 -13.00
N TYR A 175 2.56 -8.65 -13.75
CA TYR A 175 1.92 -9.87 -13.30
C TYR A 175 2.96 -10.87 -12.78
N VAL A 176 2.58 -11.66 -11.78
CA VAL A 176 3.43 -12.73 -11.23
C VAL A 176 3.19 -14.04 -11.98
N GLY A 177 4.22 -14.85 -12.07
CA GLY A 177 4.14 -16.23 -12.54
C GLY A 177 3.76 -17.21 -11.41
N ASP A 178 3.86 -18.50 -11.70
CA ASP A 178 3.42 -19.57 -10.77
C ASP A 178 4.42 -19.83 -9.64
N ASP A 179 5.70 -19.54 -9.85
CA ASP A 179 6.76 -19.76 -8.85
C ASP A 179 6.81 -18.59 -7.86
N LEU A 180 6.09 -18.74 -6.76
CA LEU A 180 5.98 -17.67 -5.76
C LEU A 180 7.32 -17.29 -5.11
N GLU A 181 8.28 -18.23 -5.02
CA GLU A 181 9.59 -17.94 -4.45
C GLU A 181 10.38 -17.00 -5.35
N LYS A 182 10.48 -17.35 -6.63
CA LYS A 182 11.11 -16.48 -7.64
C LYS A 182 10.43 -15.13 -7.78
N GLU A 183 9.10 -15.11 -7.76
CA GLU A 183 8.36 -13.83 -7.86
C GLU A 183 8.54 -12.95 -6.61
N ASN A 184 8.64 -13.55 -5.42
CA ASN A 184 8.94 -12.81 -4.20
C ASN A 184 10.37 -12.25 -4.21
N GLU A 185 11.35 -13.02 -4.67
CA GLU A 185 12.72 -12.57 -4.88
C GLU A 185 12.80 -11.45 -5.92
N LYS A 186 12.11 -11.60 -7.06
CA LYS A 186 11.99 -10.58 -8.10
C LYS A 186 11.41 -9.27 -7.57
N LEU A 187 10.35 -9.35 -6.75
CA LEU A 187 9.75 -8.18 -6.10
C LEU A 187 10.75 -7.48 -5.17
N GLN A 188 11.48 -8.25 -4.33
CA GLN A 188 12.52 -7.72 -3.47
C GLN A 188 13.61 -7.01 -4.27
N ASN A 189 14.13 -7.67 -5.29
CA ASN A 189 15.19 -7.12 -6.17
C ASN A 189 14.71 -5.86 -6.90
N THR A 190 13.46 -5.83 -7.36
CA THR A 190 12.87 -4.65 -8.00
C THR A 190 12.87 -3.45 -7.03
N ILE A 191 12.41 -3.64 -5.80
CA ILE A 191 12.37 -2.58 -4.78
C ILE A 191 13.78 -2.14 -4.38
N ILE A 192 14.73 -3.07 -4.22
CA ILE A 192 16.14 -2.75 -3.95
C ILE A 192 16.73 -1.90 -5.08
N ASN A 193 16.49 -2.27 -6.34
CA ASN A 193 17.00 -1.54 -7.50
C ASN A 193 16.41 -0.13 -7.60
N MET A 194 15.12 0.04 -7.29
CA MET A 194 14.48 1.36 -7.22
C MET A 194 15.13 2.23 -6.14
N LEU A 195 15.41 1.66 -4.95
CA LEU A 195 16.08 2.37 -3.86
C LEU A 195 17.50 2.79 -4.22
N LYS A 196 18.31 1.86 -4.77
CA LYS A 196 19.71 2.12 -5.17
C LYS A 196 19.83 3.17 -6.27
N ARG A 197 18.89 3.20 -7.23
CA ARG A 197 18.87 4.22 -8.27
C ARG A 197 18.70 5.61 -7.65
N LYS A 198 17.82 5.77 -6.68
CA LYS A 198 17.60 7.05 -5.98
C LYS A 198 18.80 7.50 -5.16
N GLU A 199 19.58 6.60 -4.60
CA GLU A 199 20.82 6.95 -3.90
C GLU A 199 21.89 7.50 -4.86
N LYS A 200 21.90 7.03 -6.10
CA LYS A 200 22.82 7.53 -7.15
C LYS A 200 22.40 8.90 -7.69
N ASP A 201 21.09 9.10 -7.91
CA ASP A 201 20.53 10.35 -8.46
C ASP A 201 20.54 11.51 -7.42
N GLY A 202 20.68 11.20 -6.14
CA GLY A 202 20.73 12.18 -5.03
C GLY A 202 22.13 12.58 -4.57
N LYS A 203 23.19 12.07 -5.21
CA LYS A 203 24.57 12.48 -5.05
C LYS A 203 24.98 13.38 -6.20
#